data_5d2c90c51950ebf93aedd93efbdbc487
#
_entry.id   5d2c90c51950ebf93aedd93efbdbc487
#
_cell.length_a   1.000
_cell.length_b   1.000
_cell.length_c   1.000
_cell.angle_alpha   90.00
_cell.angle_beta   90.00
_cell.angle_gamma   90.00
#
_symmetry.space_group_name_H-M   'P 1'
#
loop_
_entity.id
_entity.type
_entity.pdbx_description
1 polymer ?
#
loop_
_entity_poly.entity_id
_entity_poly.type
_entity_poly.pdbx_seq_one_letter_code
_entity_poly.pdbx_strand_id
1 'polypeptide(L)'
;MVVSGVASEGPPDLDVFWAATRADLGTVPFALRRLSRSAPSNDTVAIDLSFRSLGGHRIHGYAITWADRTPRPFVVHAHGYRSQAEPRLEWVRAGCHVLGFDVRGFGRSVDAVPSPSPAGWLLTGARLPETSVLRGAVCDYVRATEVTEALGVSTLRTVRHGVSLGGGLALMAEAVAPRADLLALGVPTFGWSEGRRLLVERGSGAEVATFLERHPQYPEDDLQMVLAYFDAALMAPAVRCPTVLGLGIVDRVVPFASVQAIVERLRGPLEVMEFPISHDSGPAMRAWDLFEERWLALARAGVPADFGHQRNAAASRTHPR
;
A
#
# COMPACT_ATOMS: atom_id res chain seq x y z
N MET A 1 5.19 20.86 20.11
CA MET A 1 6.13 21.32 19.07
C MET A 1 5.64 20.69 17.77
N VAL A 2 4.98 21.49 16.91
CA VAL A 2 4.54 21.00 15.60
C VAL A 2 5.82 20.93 14.74
N VAL A 3 6.33 19.75 14.52
CA VAL A 3 7.38 19.52 13.54
C VAL A 3 6.70 19.63 12.19
N SER A 4 6.78 20.80 11.56
CA SER A 4 6.39 20.93 10.16
C SER A 4 7.43 20.12 9.36
N GLY A 5 7.05 18.90 8.95
CA GLY A 5 7.90 18.04 8.15
C GLY A 5 8.00 18.58 6.74
N VAL A 6 9.03 19.39 6.50
CA VAL A 6 9.51 19.55 5.13
C VAL A 6 10.26 18.26 4.81
N ALA A 7 9.60 17.34 4.11
CA ALA A 7 10.29 16.18 3.59
C ALA A 7 11.45 16.67 2.70
N SER A 8 12.63 16.12 2.94
CA SER A 8 13.83 16.38 2.13
C SER A 8 13.55 16.23 0.64
N GLU A 9 14.39 16.82 -0.19
CA GLU A 9 14.42 16.47 -1.61
C GLU A 9 14.78 14.99 -1.72
N GLY A 10 14.00 14.25 -2.52
CA GLY A 10 14.22 12.83 -2.73
C GLY A 10 15.56 12.55 -3.45
N PRO A 11 15.94 11.26 -3.56
CA PRO A 11 17.08 10.89 -4.38
C PRO A 11 16.96 11.47 -5.78
N PRO A 12 18.01 12.08 -6.32
CA PRO A 12 17.96 12.78 -7.63
C PRO A 12 17.67 11.83 -8.80
N ASP A 13 17.90 10.56 -8.61
CA ASP A 13 17.69 9.48 -9.59
C ASP A 13 16.48 8.60 -9.28
N LEU A 14 15.56 9.03 -8.39
CA LEU A 14 14.38 8.26 -7.96
C LEU A 14 13.57 7.74 -9.16
N ASP A 15 13.31 8.58 -10.14
CA ASP A 15 12.54 8.23 -11.34
C ASP A 15 13.30 7.21 -12.21
N VAL A 16 14.63 7.37 -12.33
CA VAL A 16 15.50 6.45 -13.08
C VAL A 16 15.54 5.09 -12.42
N PHE A 17 15.67 5.04 -11.09
CA PHE A 17 15.63 3.81 -10.30
C PHE A 17 14.33 3.04 -10.51
N TRP A 18 13.17 3.70 -10.43
CA TRP A 18 11.90 3.04 -10.61
C TRP A 18 11.61 2.66 -12.05
N ALA A 19 12.10 3.43 -13.03
CA ALA A 19 12.04 3.05 -14.44
C ALA A 19 12.87 1.78 -14.72
N ALA A 20 14.09 1.70 -14.20
CA ALA A 20 14.93 0.51 -14.27
C ALA A 20 14.29 -0.68 -13.56
N THR A 21 13.71 -0.47 -12.38
CA THR A 21 12.99 -1.50 -11.62
C THR A 21 11.81 -2.07 -12.42
N ARG A 22 11.06 -1.23 -13.12
CA ARG A 22 9.96 -1.69 -14.01
C ARG A 22 10.49 -2.50 -15.17
N ALA A 23 11.60 -2.07 -15.78
CA ALA A 23 12.25 -2.81 -16.86
C ALA A 23 12.69 -4.20 -16.38
N ASP A 24 13.36 -4.28 -15.23
CA ASP A 24 13.75 -5.55 -14.60
C ASP A 24 12.54 -6.46 -14.33
N LEU A 25 11.47 -5.90 -13.76
CA LEU A 25 10.22 -6.63 -13.54
C LEU A 25 9.67 -7.19 -14.86
N GLY A 26 9.70 -6.40 -15.93
CA GLY A 26 9.25 -6.78 -17.27
C GLY A 26 9.99 -8.00 -17.83
N THR A 27 11.24 -8.24 -17.45
CA THR A 27 12.01 -9.43 -17.88
C THR A 27 11.57 -10.71 -17.19
N VAL A 28 10.88 -10.61 -16.05
CA VAL A 28 10.42 -11.77 -15.28
C VAL A 28 9.12 -12.30 -15.88
N PRO A 29 9.06 -13.57 -16.33
CA PRO A 29 7.81 -14.16 -16.77
C PRO A 29 6.75 -14.11 -15.68
N PHE A 30 5.55 -13.64 -16.01
CA PHE A 30 4.45 -13.51 -15.03
C PHE A 30 4.06 -14.84 -14.39
N ALA A 31 4.00 -15.92 -15.19
CA ALA A 31 3.80 -17.30 -14.77
C ALA A 31 2.68 -17.49 -13.73
N LEU A 32 1.51 -16.87 -13.99
CA LEU A 32 0.31 -17.03 -13.18
C LEU A 32 -0.08 -18.52 -13.13
N ARG A 33 -0.30 -19.01 -11.91
CA ARG A 33 -0.80 -20.37 -11.65
C ARG A 33 -2.09 -20.27 -10.85
N ARG A 34 -3.11 -20.98 -11.27
CA ARG A 34 -4.34 -21.24 -10.51
C ARG A 34 -4.12 -22.57 -9.80
N LEU A 35 -3.99 -22.51 -8.46
CA LEU A 35 -3.60 -23.67 -7.63
C LEU A 35 -4.81 -24.50 -7.25
N SER A 36 -5.91 -23.84 -6.93
CA SER A 36 -7.20 -24.49 -6.63
C SER A 36 -8.35 -23.59 -7.08
N ARG A 37 -9.52 -24.18 -7.20
CA ARG A 37 -10.76 -23.48 -7.52
C ARG A 37 -11.90 -24.06 -6.69
N SER A 38 -12.66 -23.19 -6.05
CA SER A 38 -13.87 -23.55 -5.33
C SER A 38 -15.00 -22.57 -5.66
N ALA A 39 -16.21 -22.93 -5.30
CA ALA A 39 -17.39 -22.08 -5.45
C ALA A 39 -17.99 -21.80 -4.07
N PRO A 40 -17.58 -20.69 -3.41
CA PRO A 40 -18.13 -20.32 -2.10
C PRO A 40 -19.64 -20.09 -2.13
N SER A 41 -20.18 -19.75 -3.29
CA SER A 41 -21.62 -19.67 -3.60
C SER A 41 -21.85 -20.06 -5.05
N ASN A 42 -23.11 -20.22 -5.46
CA ASN A 42 -23.47 -20.52 -6.85
C ASN A 42 -23.05 -19.41 -7.83
N ASP A 43 -22.87 -18.18 -7.32
CA ASP A 43 -22.61 -17.00 -8.13
C ASP A 43 -21.15 -16.55 -8.09
N THR A 44 -20.30 -17.16 -7.26
CA THR A 44 -18.91 -16.76 -7.08
C THR A 44 -17.93 -17.91 -7.24
N VAL A 45 -16.72 -17.57 -7.66
CA VAL A 45 -15.59 -18.48 -7.81
C VAL A 45 -14.43 -17.97 -6.99
N ALA A 46 -13.93 -18.78 -6.05
CA ALA A 46 -12.70 -18.53 -5.34
C ALA A 46 -11.55 -19.33 -5.97
N ILE A 47 -10.41 -18.69 -6.15
CA ILE A 47 -9.23 -19.23 -6.81
C ILE A 47 -8.04 -18.94 -5.92
N ASP A 48 -7.37 -19.97 -5.42
CA ASP A 48 -6.01 -19.80 -4.92
C ASP A 48 -5.05 -19.69 -6.09
N LEU A 49 -4.15 -18.73 -6.03
CA LEU A 49 -3.26 -18.46 -7.15
C LEU A 49 -1.85 -18.10 -6.67
N SER A 50 -0.92 -18.14 -7.61
CA SER A 50 0.39 -17.58 -7.42
C SER A 50 0.95 -17.04 -8.74
N PHE A 51 1.80 -16.04 -8.66
CA PHE A 51 2.47 -15.42 -9.80
C PHE A 51 3.94 -15.14 -9.48
N ARG A 52 4.75 -14.88 -10.50
CA ARG A 52 6.15 -14.46 -10.29
C ARG A 52 6.27 -12.95 -10.31
N SER A 53 7.13 -12.45 -9.45
CA SER A 53 7.46 -11.04 -9.29
C SER A 53 8.97 -10.81 -9.37
N LEU A 54 9.43 -9.61 -9.09
CA LEU A 54 10.83 -9.21 -9.19
C LEU A 54 11.77 -10.23 -8.51
N GLY A 55 12.88 -10.53 -9.20
CA GLY A 55 13.81 -11.59 -8.78
C GLY A 55 13.31 -13.01 -9.07
N GLY A 56 12.20 -13.18 -9.79
CA GLY A 56 11.60 -14.49 -10.08
C GLY A 56 10.89 -15.12 -8.88
N HIS A 57 10.77 -14.39 -7.76
CA HIS A 57 10.12 -14.87 -6.55
C HIS A 57 8.63 -15.13 -6.77
N ARG A 58 8.13 -16.20 -6.14
CA ARG A 58 6.72 -16.58 -6.23
C ARG A 58 5.91 -15.94 -5.12
N ILE A 59 4.87 -15.24 -5.54
CA ILE A 59 3.94 -14.55 -4.65
C ILE A 59 2.61 -15.31 -4.71
N HIS A 60 2.03 -15.57 -3.55
CA HIS A 60 0.77 -16.27 -3.37
C HIS A 60 -0.37 -15.29 -3.07
N GLY A 61 -1.54 -15.63 -3.51
CA GLY A 61 -2.74 -14.85 -3.29
C GLY A 61 -4.00 -15.67 -3.50
N TYR A 62 -5.12 -15.02 -3.38
CA TYR A 62 -6.43 -15.55 -3.73
C TYR A 62 -7.18 -14.53 -4.59
N ALA A 63 -8.10 -15.00 -5.40
CA ALA A 63 -9.11 -14.16 -6.02
C ALA A 63 -10.50 -14.73 -5.74
N ILE A 64 -11.48 -13.86 -5.48
CA ILE A 64 -12.89 -14.22 -5.44
C ILE A 64 -13.60 -13.36 -6.48
N THR A 65 -14.17 -14.01 -7.47
CA THR A 65 -14.81 -13.33 -8.61
C THR A 65 -16.25 -13.80 -8.76
N TRP A 66 -17.09 -12.90 -9.25
CA TRP A 66 -18.44 -13.27 -9.67
C TRP A 66 -18.36 -14.08 -10.96
N ALA A 67 -19.22 -15.08 -11.09
CA ALA A 67 -19.27 -16.01 -12.22
C ALA A 67 -19.98 -15.42 -13.44
N ASP A 68 -20.83 -14.41 -13.23
CA ASP A 68 -21.54 -13.71 -14.28
C ASP A 68 -20.61 -12.72 -15.06
N ARG A 69 -21.12 -12.14 -16.14
CA ARG A 69 -20.38 -11.18 -16.96
C ARG A 69 -20.70 -9.72 -16.64
N THR A 70 -21.39 -9.45 -15.54
CA THR A 70 -21.69 -8.09 -15.12
C THR A 70 -20.40 -7.35 -14.76
N PRO A 71 -20.10 -6.19 -15.37
CA PRO A 71 -18.92 -5.40 -15.01
C PRO A 71 -18.99 -4.97 -13.54
N ARG A 72 -17.93 -5.30 -12.77
CA ARG A 72 -17.84 -5.00 -11.34
C ARG A 72 -16.49 -4.36 -10.99
N PRO A 73 -16.40 -3.56 -9.93
CA PRO A 73 -15.10 -3.12 -9.44
C PRO A 73 -14.22 -4.32 -9.10
N PHE A 74 -12.93 -4.22 -9.40
CA PHE A 74 -11.94 -5.20 -9.01
C PHE A 74 -10.99 -4.60 -7.97
N VAL A 75 -11.08 -5.09 -6.75
CA VAL A 75 -10.25 -4.62 -5.63
C VAL A 75 -9.02 -5.50 -5.52
N VAL A 76 -7.84 -4.90 -5.66
CA VAL A 76 -6.55 -5.53 -5.35
C VAL A 76 -6.12 -5.06 -3.96
N HIS A 77 -5.85 -6.00 -3.07
CA HIS A 77 -5.61 -5.72 -1.66
C HIS A 77 -4.30 -6.32 -1.16
N ALA A 78 -3.50 -5.50 -0.45
CA ALA A 78 -2.37 -5.95 0.34
C ALA A 78 -2.63 -5.79 1.83
N HIS A 79 -2.21 -6.78 2.61
CA HIS A 79 -2.36 -6.81 4.07
C HIS A 79 -1.41 -5.85 4.81
N GLY A 80 -1.64 -5.66 6.12
CA GLY A 80 -0.78 -4.91 7.03
C GLY A 80 0.51 -5.66 7.41
N TYR A 81 1.40 -4.98 8.14
CA TYR A 81 2.68 -5.54 8.59
C TYR A 81 2.48 -6.76 9.50
N ARG A 82 3.29 -7.82 9.30
CA ARG A 82 3.20 -9.10 10.04
C ARG A 82 1.83 -9.77 9.98
N SER A 83 1.10 -9.58 8.89
CA SER A 83 -0.18 -10.19 8.62
C SER A 83 -0.10 -11.06 7.35
N GLN A 84 -1.23 -11.50 6.87
CA GLN A 84 -1.39 -12.27 5.64
C GLN A 84 -2.67 -11.85 4.92
N ALA A 85 -2.81 -12.25 3.66
CA ALA A 85 -4.01 -11.98 2.89
C ALA A 85 -5.16 -12.90 3.31
N GLU A 86 -6.23 -12.28 3.83
CA GLU A 86 -7.46 -12.98 4.21
C GLU A 86 -8.60 -12.65 3.25
N PRO A 87 -9.47 -13.62 2.92
CA PRO A 87 -10.61 -13.41 2.04
C PRO A 87 -11.56 -12.31 2.54
N ARG A 88 -11.76 -11.28 1.73
CA ARG A 88 -12.65 -10.15 2.01
C ARG A 88 -14.05 -10.41 1.44
N LEU A 89 -14.79 -11.30 2.08
CA LEU A 89 -16.12 -11.70 1.62
C LEU A 89 -17.15 -10.57 1.69
N GLU A 90 -16.98 -9.62 2.61
CA GLU A 90 -17.79 -8.42 2.73
C GLU A 90 -17.74 -7.56 1.45
N TRP A 91 -16.56 -7.41 0.81
CA TRP A 91 -16.42 -6.68 -0.43
C TRP A 91 -17.02 -7.43 -1.63
N VAL A 92 -16.93 -8.76 -1.60
CA VAL A 92 -17.62 -9.60 -2.59
C VAL A 92 -19.13 -9.41 -2.47
N ARG A 93 -19.68 -9.45 -1.25
CA ARG A 93 -21.13 -9.18 -1.02
C ARG A 93 -21.52 -7.76 -1.41
N ALA A 94 -20.60 -6.80 -1.32
CA ALA A 94 -20.79 -5.45 -1.81
C ALA A 94 -20.71 -5.34 -3.35
N GLY A 95 -20.52 -6.45 -4.07
CA GLY A 95 -20.56 -6.51 -5.52
C GLY A 95 -19.20 -6.32 -6.21
N CYS A 96 -18.09 -6.52 -5.52
CA CYS A 96 -16.75 -6.42 -6.09
C CYS A 96 -16.18 -7.79 -6.48
N HIS A 97 -15.26 -7.84 -7.46
CA HIS A 97 -14.24 -8.85 -7.54
C HIS A 97 -13.13 -8.48 -6.57
N VAL A 98 -12.51 -9.46 -5.93
CA VAL A 98 -11.48 -9.22 -4.91
C VAL A 98 -10.27 -10.09 -5.20
N LEU A 99 -9.07 -9.49 -5.12
CA LEU A 99 -7.78 -10.17 -5.10
C LEU A 99 -7.01 -9.71 -3.88
N GLY A 100 -6.63 -10.66 -3.02
CA GLY A 100 -5.67 -10.44 -1.94
C GLY A 100 -4.41 -11.23 -2.20
N PHE A 101 -3.26 -10.67 -1.84
CA PHE A 101 -1.97 -11.37 -1.98
C PHE A 101 -1.12 -11.19 -0.73
N ASP A 102 -0.33 -12.22 -0.43
CA ASP A 102 0.66 -12.20 0.64
C ASP A 102 1.90 -11.45 0.15
N VAL A 103 2.21 -10.31 0.75
CA VAL A 103 3.44 -9.55 0.48
C VAL A 103 4.64 -10.46 0.76
N ARG A 104 5.69 -10.37 -0.06
CA ARG A 104 6.91 -11.19 0.11
C ARG A 104 7.42 -11.19 1.55
N GLY A 105 7.79 -12.36 2.06
CA GLY A 105 8.24 -12.56 3.42
C GLY A 105 7.12 -12.76 4.44
N PHE A 106 5.84 -12.72 4.02
CA PHE A 106 4.68 -12.97 4.89
C PHE A 106 3.77 -14.06 4.33
N GLY A 107 2.96 -14.64 5.21
CA GLY A 107 1.97 -15.63 4.85
C GLY A 107 2.52 -16.76 3.98
N ARG A 108 1.85 -17.08 2.90
CA ARG A 108 2.27 -18.12 1.93
C ARG A 108 3.42 -17.67 1.01
N SER A 109 3.79 -16.38 1.05
CA SER A 109 4.92 -15.79 0.31
C SER A 109 6.18 -15.67 1.16
N VAL A 110 6.27 -16.37 2.30
CA VAL A 110 7.44 -16.32 3.20
C VAL A 110 8.73 -16.71 2.48
N ASP A 111 8.69 -17.70 1.60
CA ASP A 111 9.86 -18.18 0.84
C ASP A 111 10.36 -17.18 -0.22
N ALA A 112 9.59 -16.12 -0.51
CA ALA A 112 10.06 -15.03 -1.37
C ALA A 112 11.12 -14.13 -0.70
N VAL A 113 11.36 -14.34 0.60
CA VAL A 113 12.45 -13.72 1.38
C VAL A 113 13.15 -14.81 2.17
N PRO A 114 14.03 -15.60 1.52
CA PRO A 114 14.63 -16.80 2.14
C PRO A 114 15.61 -16.48 3.28
N SER A 115 16.14 -15.27 3.30
CA SER A 115 17.09 -14.80 4.32
C SER A 115 16.68 -13.42 4.84
N PRO A 116 15.60 -13.34 5.65
CA PRO A 116 15.19 -12.06 6.22
C PRO A 116 16.24 -11.53 7.19
N SER A 117 16.36 -10.21 7.28
CA SER A 117 17.23 -9.60 8.27
C SER A 117 16.78 -9.95 9.69
N PRO A 118 17.68 -10.37 10.58
CA PRO A 118 17.36 -10.61 11.99
C PRO A 118 16.94 -9.32 12.71
N ALA A 119 17.26 -8.15 12.16
CA ALA A 119 16.85 -6.85 12.69
C ALA A 119 15.43 -6.46 12.28
N GLY A 120 14.80 -7.18 11.37
CA GLY A 120 13.43 -6.99 10.93
C GLY A 120 13.26 -7.05 9.42
N TRP A 121 12.03 -7.29 8.98
CA TRP A 121 11.70 -7.44 7.56
C TRP A 121 12.09 -6.19 6.75
N LEU A 122 11.80 -5.00 7.26
CA LEU A 122 12.10 -3.73 6.57
C LEU A 122 13.58 -3.57 6.24
N LEU A 123 14.46 -4.11 7.10
CA LEU A 123 15.91 -4.01 6.97
C LEU A 123 16.53 -5.10 6.09
N THR A 124 15.69 -5.96 5.50
CA THR A 124 16.17 -7.00 4.59
C THR A 124 16.68 -6.37 3.30
N GLY A 125 17.96 -6.55 3.03
CA GLY A 125 18.62 -5.99 1.85
C GLY A 125 18.76 -4.47 1.85
N ALA A 126 18.50 -3.77 2.95
CA ALA A 126 18.46 -2.31 3.05
C ALA A 126 19.85 -1.62 3.03
N ARG A 127 20.88 -2.26 2.48
CA ARG A 127 22.17 -1.63 2.22
C ARG A 127 22.20 -0.87 0.90
N LEU A 128 21.41 -1.30 -0.06
CA LEU A 128 21.27 -0.68 -1.38
C LEU A 128 19.81 -0.68 -1.78
N PRO A 129 19.32 0.34 -2.48
CA PRO A 129 17.95 0.37 -2.98
C PRO A 129 17.60 -0.85 -3.83
N GLU A 130 18.54 -1.34 -4.65
CA GLU A 130 18.35 -2.48 -5.55
C GLU A 130 18.09 -3.79 -4.82
N THR A 131 18.65 -3.96 -3.63
CA THR A 131 18.52 -5.19 -2.82
C THR A 131 17.44 -5.11 -1.76
N SER A 132 16.87 -3.91 -1.54
CA SER A 132 15.84 -3.70 -0.52
C SER A 132 14.61 -4.57 -0.76
N VAL A 133 14.11 -5.19 0.31
CA VAL A 133 12.85 -5.94 0.28
C VAL A 133 11.67 -5.10 -0.19
N LEU A 134 11.70 -3.79 0.09
CA LEU A 134 10.65 -2.85 -0.33
C LEU A 134 10.56 -2.72 -1.85
N ARG A 135 11.70 -2.71 -2.57
CA ARG A 135 11.71 -2.71 -4.03
C ARG A 135 10.86 -3.86 -4.58
N GLY A 136 11.10 -5.04 -4.02
CA GLY A 136 10.36 -6.23 -4.41
C GLY A 136 8.89 -6.19 -4.00
N ALA A 137 8.57 -5.71 -2.79
CA ALA A 137 7.20 -5.64 -2.29
C ALA A 137 6.32 -4.68 -3.12
N VAL A 138 6.86 -3.56 -3.59
CA VAL A 138 6.17 -2.67 -4.54
C VAL A 138 5.92 -3.40 -5.87
N CYS A 139 6.92 -4.13 -6.39
CA CYS A 139 6.76 -4.94 -7.60
C CYS A 139 5.73 -6.06 -7.43
N ASP A 140 5.59 -6.63 -6.23
CA ASP A 140 4.56 -7.64 -5.95
C ASP A 140 3.16 -7.05 -6.13
N TYR A 141 2.95 -5.82 -5.64
CA TYR A 141 1.69 -5.13 -5.81
C TYR A 141 1.39 -4.80 -7.28
N VAL A 142 2.41 -4.34 -8.03
CA VAL A 142 2.29 -4.10 -9.49
C VAL A 142 1.82 -5.38 -10.17
N ARG A 143 2.49 -6.51 -9.91
CA ARG A 143 2.15 -7.83 -10.48
C ARG A 143 0.77 -8.33 -10.05
N ALA A 144 0.40 -8.12 -8.77
CA ALA A 144 -0.93 -8.47 -8.29
C ALA A 144 -2.02 -7.71 -9.06
N THR A 145 -1.77 -6.46 -9.44
CA THR A 145 -2.72 -5.70 -10.27
C THR A 145 -2.84 -6.30 -11.68
N GLU A 146 -1.77 -6.83 -12.27
CA GLU A 146 -1.80 -7.50 -13.58
C GLU A 146 -2.62 -8.79 -13.58
N VAL A 147 -2.81 -9.43 -12.41
CA VAL A 147 -3.68 -10.61 -12.27
C VAL A 147 -5.12 -10.28 -12.66
N THR A 148 -5.60 -9.07 -12.41
CA THR A 148 -6.97 -8.66 -12.74
C THR A 148 -7.28 -8.85 -14.23
N GLU A 149 -6.35 -8.46 -15.10
CA GLU A 149 -6.46 -8.65 -16.55
C GLU A 149 -6.35 -10.12 -16.93
N ALA A 150 -5.41 -10.84 -16.31
CA ALA A 150 -5.14 -12.26 -16.62
C ALA A 150 -6.27 -13.21 -16.19
N LEU A 151 -7.12 -12.81 -15.26
CA LEU A 151 -8.30 -13.57 -14.87
C LEU A 151 -9.44 -13.48 -15.92
N GLY A 152 -9.46 -12.42 -16.72
CA GLY A 152 -10.43 -12.26 -17.81
C GLY A 152 -11.86 -12.03 -17.33
N VAL A 153 -12.05 -11.49 -16.13
CA VAL A 153 -13.37 -11.11 -15.62
C VAL A 153 -13.77 -9.71 -16.07
N SER A 154 -15.08 -9.46 -16.15
CA SER A 154 -15.57 -8.14 -16.58
C SER A 154 -15.36 -7.11 -15.49
N THR A 155 -14.31 -6.29 -15.65
CA THR A 155 -13.90 -5.28 -14.68
C THR A 155 -14.48 -3.91 -15.05
N LEU A 156 -15.21 -3.30 -14.10
CA LEU A 156 -15.75 -1.94 -14.23
C LEU A 156 -14.69 -0.89 -13.92
N ARG A 157 -13.94 -1.08 -12.83
CA ARG A 157 -12.87 -0.21 -12.33
C ARG A 157 -11.87 -1.04 -11.53
N THR A 158 -10.62 -0.67 -11.58
CA THR A 158 -9.57 -1.25 -10.74
C THR A 158 -9.36 -0.36 -9.50
N VAL A 159 -9.48 -0.96 -8.32
CA VAL A 159 -9.21 -0.31 -7.04
C VAL A 159 -7.97 -0.92 -6.43
N ARG A 160 -6.97 -0.11 -6.08
CA ARG A 160 -5.89 -0.53 -5.19
C ARG A 160 -6.24 -0.13 -3.76
N HIS A 161 -6.26 -1.12 -2.90
CA HIS A 161 -6.60 -0.96 -1.49
C HIS A 161 -5.49 -1.49 -0.59
N GLY A 162 -5.26 -0.81 0.52
CA GLY A 162 -4.42 -1.33 1.58
C GLY A 162 -4.47 -0.49 2.85
N VAL A 163 -4.15 -1.15 3.96
CA VAL A 163 -4.05 -0.50 5.26
C VAL A 163 -2.60 -0.60 5.74
N SER A 164 -2.08 0.46 6.35
CA SER A 164 -0.73 0.50 6.91
C SER A 164 0.33 0.14 5.86
N LEU A 165 1.07 -0.97 6.02
CA LEU A 165 2.01 -1.49 5.00
C LEU A 165 1.36 -1.59 3.62
N GLY A 166 0.19 -2.23 3.55
CA GLY A 166 -0.54 -2.39 2.30
C GLY A 166 -0.91 -1.07 1.64
N GLY A 167 -1.27 -0.05 2.45
CA GLY A 167 -1.58 1.29 1.97
C GLY A 167 -0.38 2.01 1.36
N GLY A 168 0.77 1.95 2.03
CA GLY A 168 2.02 2.48 1.50
C GLY A 168 2.46 1.80 0.21
N LEU A 169 2.37 0.46 0.16
CA LEU A 169 2.69 -0.31 -1.05
C LEU A 169 1.72 -0.01 -2.21
N ALA A 170 0.42 0.17 -1.92
CA ALA A 170 -0.58 0.52 -2.94
C ALA A 170 -0.27 1.87 -3.59
N LEU A 171 0.09 2.89 -2.79
CA LEU A 171 0.47 4.20 -3.27
C LEU A 171 1.74 4.13 -4.13
N MET A 172 2.80 3.49 -3.60
CA MET A 172 4.07 3.35 -4.33
C MET A 172 3.89 2.57 -5.63
N ALA A 173 3.10 1.49 -5.62
CA ALA A 173 2.79 0.73 -6.83
C ALA A 173 2.02 1.56 -7.87
N GLU A 174 1.13 2.46 -7.43
CA GLU A 174 0.44 3.37 -8.35
C GLU A 174 1.38 4.42 -8.93
N ALA A 175 2.28 4.96 -8.11
CA ALA A 175 3.30 5.91 -8.58
C ALA A 175 4.23 5.28 -9.62
N VAL A 176 4.61 4.01 -9.43
CA VAL A 176 5.52 3.27 -10.32
C VAL A 176 4.83 2.79 -11.59
N ALA A 177 3.61 2.27 -11.47
CA ALA A 177 2.86 1.68 -12.58
C ALA A 177 1.36 2.05 -12.45
N PRO A 178 0.96 3.23 -12.93
CA PRO A 178 -0.41 3.72 -12.84
C PRO A 178 -1.39 2.78 -13.55
N ARG A 179 -2.37 2.26 -12.80
CA ARG A 179 -3.43 1.35 -13.29
C ARG A 179 -4.73 1.43 -12.49
N ALA A 180 -4.74 2.15 -11.36
CA ALA A 180 -5.94 2.25 -10.56
C ALA A 180 -6.85 3.38 -11.04
N ASP A 181 -8.15 3.10 -11.03
CA ASP A 181 -9.19 4.12 -11.18
C ASP A 181 -9.51 4.79 -9.83
N LEU A 182 -9.12 4.13 -8.73
CA LEU A 182 -9.30 4.62 -7.37
C LEU A 182 -8.25 4.01 -6.44
N LEU A 183 -7.63 4.83 -5.59
CA LEU A 183 -6.89 4.37 -4.42
C LEU A 183 -7.73 4.48 -3.17
N ALA A 184 -7.70 3.43 -2.33
CA ALA A 184 -8.31 3.40 -1.01
C ALA A 184 -7.23 3.07 0.03
N LEU A 185 -6.70 4.08 0.70
CA LEU A 185 -5.51 4.01 1.54
C LEU A 185 -5.86 4.25 3.00
N GLY A 186 -5.90 3.20 3.82
CA GLY A 186 -6.10 3.32 5.27
C GLY A 186 -4.76 3.53 5.97
N VAL A 187 -4.54 4.67 6.61
CA VAL A 187 -3.31 5.03 7.35
C VAL A 187 -2.04 4.53 6.65
N PRO A 188 -1.77 4.95 5.39
CA PRO A 188 -0.65 4.43 4.62
C PRO A 188 0.68 4.75 5.29
N THR A 189 1.55 3.74 5.43
CA THR A 189 2.89 3.90 6.01
C THR A 189 3.93 4.36 4.98
N PHE A 190 5.15 4.60 5.43
CA PHE A 190 6.33 5.02 4.65
C PHE A 190 6.31 6.46 4.15
N GLY A 191 5.43 7.33 4.67
CA GLY A 191 5.56 8.76 4.43
C GLY A 191 6.60 9.40 5.35
N TRP A 192 7.45 10.30 4.82
CA TRP A 192 8.45 11.06 5.54
C TRP A 192 9.39 10.17 6.38
N SER A 193 10.20 9.39 5.69
CA SER A 193 11.09 8.37 6.28
C SER A 193 11.98 8.91 7.40
N GLU A 194 12.54 10.10 7.26
CA GLU A 194 13.40 10.74 8.27
C GLU A 194 12.66 11.01 9.58
N GLY A 195 11.51 11.70 9.50
CA GLY A 195 10.75 12.04 10.71
C GLY A 195 9.99 10.85 11.28
N ARG A 196 9.57 9.92 10.43
CA ARG A 196 8.94 8.69 10.86
C ARG A 196 9.82 7.91 11.84
N ARG A 197 11.11 7.84 11.62
CA ARG A 197 12.08 7.20 12.51
C ARG A 197 12.02 7.73 13.95
N LEU A 198 11.80 9.03 14.10
CA LEU A 198 11.75 9.69 15.41
C LEU A 198 10.40 9.53 16.12
N LEU A 199 9.34 9.24 15.37
CA LEU A 199 7.96 9.27 15.86
C LEU A 199 7.37 7.87 16.09
N VAL A 200 7.93 6.82 15.44
CA VAL A 200 7.36 5.48 15.48
C VAL A 200 7.94 4.65 16.61
N GLU A 201 7.08 4.24 17.54
CA GLU A 201 7.46 3.42 18.70
C GLU A 201 7.31 1.90 18.43
N ARG A 202 6.57 1.50 17.40
CA ARG A 202 6.22 0.10 17.12
C ARG A 202 6.26 -0.22 15.62
N GLY A 203 6.24 -1.50 15.31
CA GLY A 203 6.20 -1.98 13.93
C GLY A 203 7.50 -1.73 13.16
N SER A 204 7.39 -1.62 11.85
CA SER A 204 8.57 -1.51 10.97
C SER A 204 9.41 -0.24 11.18
N GLY A 205 8.82 0.85 11.69
CA GLY A 205 9.58 2.06 12.04
C GLY A 205 10.49 1.85 13.25
N ALA A 206 10.00 1.13 14.28
CA ALA A 206 10.80 0.79 15.44
C ALA A 206 11.96 -0.17 15.13
N GLU A 207 11.86 -0.98 14.06
CA GLU A 207 12.97 -1.83 13.59
C GLU A 207 14.18 -0.98 13.19
N VAL A 208 13.96 0.14 12.51
CA VAL A 208 15.02 1.08 12.11
C VAL A 208 15.68 1.69 13.34
N ALA A 209 14.89 2.25 14.26
CA ALA A 209 15.41 2.87 15.49
C ALA A 209 16.21 1.84 16.32
N THR A 210 15.63 0.68 16.58
CA THR A 210 16.29 -0.40 17.33
C THR A 210 17.59 -0.88 16.67
N PHE A 211 17.62 -0.94 15.34
CA PHE A 211 18.81 -1.33 14.60
C PHE A 211 19.94 -0.32 14.79
N LEU A 212 19.66 0.96 14.63
CA LEU A 212 20.63 2.05 14.76
C LEU A 212 21.16 2.15 16.19
N GLU A 213 20.30 1.99 17.19
CA GLU A 213 20.70 1.96 18.61
C GLU A 213 21.69 0.80 18.91
N ARG A 214 21.47 -0.36 18.33
CA ARG A 214 22.33 -1.56 18.52
C ARG A 214 23.60 -1.54 17.69
N HIS A 215 23.62 -0.73 16.62
CA HIS A 215 24.73 -0.63 15.68
C HIS A 215 25.14 0.83 15.46
N PRO A 216 25.65 1.52 16.53
CA PRO A 216 26.01 2.93 16.44
C PRO A 216 27.13 3.26 15.45
N GLN A 217 27.87 2.23 15.02
CA GLN A 217 28.87 2.33 13.96
C GLN A 217 28.27 2.33 12.53
N TYR A 218 26.98 2.00 12.39
CA TYR A 218 26.33 2.04 11.08
C TYR A 218 25.93 3.47 10.74
N PRO A 219 26.34 3.99 9.56
CA PRO A 219 25.97 5.34 9.18
C PRO A 219 24.45 5.43 9.00
N GLU A 220 23.82 6.25 9.83
CA GLU A 220 22.37 6.47 9.75
C GLU A 220 21.97 7.04 8.40
N ASP A 221 22.77 7.99 7.86
CA ASP A 221 22.51 8.64 6.59
C ASP A 221 22.47 7.64 5.42
N ASP A 222 23.30 6.60 5.45
CA ASP A 222 23.29 5.54 4.43
C ASP A 222 21.94 4.81 4.41
N LEU A 223 21.39 4.46 5.59
CA LEU A 223 20.10 3.80 5.68
C LEU A 223 18.96 4.74 5.25
N GLN A 224 19.01 6.01 5.67
CA GLN A 224 18.01 7.00 5.28
C GLN A 224 18.03 7.26 3.77
N MET A 225 19.20 7.32 3.13
CA MET A 225 19.31 7.41 1.69
C MET A 225 18.61 6.23 0.98
N VAL A 226 18.79 5.00 1.46
CA VAL A 226 18.10 3.82 0.90
C VAL A 226 16.61 3.91 1.11
N LEU A 227 16.15 4.26 2.31
CA LEU A 227 14.72 4.36 2.63
C LEU A 227 14.01 5.47 1.85
N ALA A 228 14.72 6.52 1.45
CA ALA A 228 14.16 7.61 0.64
C ALA A 228 13.67 7.15 -0.75
N TYR A 229 14.23 6.08 -1.32
CA TYR A 229 13.72 5.49 -2.57
C TYR A 229 12.33 4.85 -2.40
N PHE A 230 11.92 4.58 -1.17
CA PHE A 230 10.67 3.93 -0.79
C PHE A 230 9.82 4.83 0.11
N ASP A 231 10.02 6.14 0.02
CA ASP A 231 9.22 7.10 0.77
C ASP A 231 7.95 7.44 -0.02
N ALA A 232 6.81 7.04 0.55
CA ALA A 232 5.50 7.24 -0.07
C ALA A 232 5.17 8.73 -0.29
N ALA A 233 5.69 9.65 0.56
CA ALA A 233 5.49 11.07 0.36
C ALA A 233 6.32 11.61 -0.82
N LEU A 234 7.53 11.08 -1.05
CA LEU A 234 8.35 11.45 -2.22
C LEU A 234 7.74 10.92 -3.53
N MET A 235 7.07 9.78 -3.49
CA MET A 235 6.43 9.16 -4.65
C MET A 235 5.00 9.67 -4.91
N ALA A 236 4.33 10.24 -3.92
CA ALA A 236 2.95 10.74 -4.01
C ALA A 236 2.71 11.73 -5.18
N PRO A 237 3.66 12.62 -5.57
CA PRO A 237 3.46 13.50 -6.72
C PRO A 237 3.20 12.80 -8.05
N ALA A 238 3.60 11.53 -8.20
CA ALA A 238 3.33 10.75 -9.43
C ALA A 238 1.90 10.18 -9.48
N VAL A 239 1.19 10.10 -8.35
CA VAL A 239 -0.18 9.58 -8.28
C VAL A 239 -1.16 10.62 -8.81
N ARG A 240 -1.99 10.23 -9.77
CA ARG A 240 -2.97 11.10 -10.45
C ARG A 240 -4.41 10.63 -10.27
N CYS A 241 -4.64 9.37 -9.97
CA CYS A 241 -5.99 8.84 -9.80
C CYS A 241 -6.64 9.37 -8.51
N PRO A 242 -7.97 9.39 -8.45
CA PRO A 242 -8.71 9.69 -7.24
C PRO A 242 -8.27 8.83 -6.07
N THR A 243 -8.15 9.44 -4.88
CA THR A 243 -7.68 8.77 -3.68
C THR A 243 -8.59 9.10 -2.49
N VAL A 244 -9.06 8.05 -1.80
CA VAL A 244 -9.65 8.15 -0.46
C VAL A 244 -8.58 7.73 0.54
N LEU A 245 -8.24 8.59 1.49
CA LEU A 245 -7.17 8.35 2.43
C LEU A 245 -7.66 8.52 3.87
N GLY A 246 -7.52 7.45 4.66
CA GLY A 246 -7.75 7.49 6.10
C GLY A 246 -6.50 7.92 6.86
N LEU A 247 -6.65 8.79 7.85
CA LEU A 247 -5.57 9.39 8.63
C LEU A 247 -5.89 9.31 10.12
N GLY A 248 -5.06 8.59 10.89
CA GLY A 248 -5.19 8.48 12.34
C GLY A 248 -4.60 9.70 13.07
N ILE A 249 -5.41 10.37 13.92
CA ILE A 249 -4.97 11.60 14.58
C ILE A 249 -3.97 11.31 15.72
N VAL A 250 -4.16 10.18 16.42
CA VAL A 250 -3.33 9.79 17.58
C VAL A 250 -2.58 8.47 17.35
N ASP A 251 -2.30 8.16 16.09
CA ASP A 251 -1.63 6.92 15.71
C ASP A 251 -0.12 6.97 16.03
N ARG A 252 0.36 5.98 16.80
CA ARG A 252 1.77 5.84 17.19
C ARG A 252 2.54 4.83 16.34
N VAL A 253 1.84 4.11 15.46
CA VAL A 253 2.44 3.14 14.51
C VAL A 253 2.63 3.79 13.15
N VAL A 254 1.62 4.55 12.71
CA VAL A 254 1.69 5.39 11.50
C VAL A 254 1.36 6.83 11.90
N PRO A 255 2.34 7.60 12.36
CA PRO A 255 2.10 8.93 12.93
C PRO A 255 1.39 9.87 11.97
N PHE A 256 0.52 10.72 12.52
CA PHE A 256 -0.20 11.75 11.78
C PHE A 256 0.71 12.51 10.79
N ALA A 257 1.87 12.99 11.26
CA ALA A 257 2.81 13.75 10.43
C ALA A 257 3.34 12.96 9.22
N SER A 258 3.49 11.64 9.36
CA SER A 258 3.92 10.76 8.27
C SER A 258 2.85 10.68 7.17
N VAL A 259 1.59 10.54 7.54
CA VAL A 259 0.48 10.50 6.59
C VAL A 259 0.19 11.88 6.01
N GLN A 260 0.29 12.93 6.83
CA GLN A 260 0.14 14.32 6.40
C GLN A 260 1.14 14.68 5.30
N ALA A 261 2.39 14.24 5.40
CA ALA A 261 3.40 14.44 4.36
C ALA A 261 3.01 13.81 3.00
N ILE A 262 2.31 12.66 3.02
CA ILE A 262 1.72 12.07 1.82
C ILE A 262 0.58 12.95 1.28
N VAL A 263 -0.35 13.36 2.15
CA VAL A 263 -1.52 14.19 1.80
C VAL A 263 -1.10 15.49 1.10
N GLU A 264 -0.09 16.17 1.63
CA GLU A 264 0.41 17.44 1.08
C GLU A 264 1.03 17.31 -0.31
N ARG A 265 1.54 16.14 -0.64
CA ARG A 265 2.25 15.87 -1.90
C ARG A 265 1.40 15.17 -2.97
N LEU A 266 0.29 14.54 -2.62
CA LEU A 266 -0.63 13.96 -3.59
C LEU A 266 -1.16 15.04 -4.56
N ARG A 267 -1.15 14.74 -5.85
CA ARG A 267 -1.56 15.68 -6.92
C ARG A 267 -2.90 15.33 -7.56
N GLY A 268 -3.34 14.08 -7.44
CA GLY A 268 -4.66 13.65 -7.88
C GLY A 268 -5.79 14.18 -6.98
N PRO A 269 -7.06 14.01 -7.39
CA PRO A 269 -8.20 14.28 -6.53
C PRO A 269 -8.12 13.48 -5.22
N LEU A 270 -8.34 14.12 -4.08
CA LEU A 270 -8.11 13.53 -2.76
C LEU A 270 -9.24 13.85 -1.79
N GLU A 271 -9.75 12.83 -1.14
CA GLU A 271 -10.62 12.93 0.02
C GLU A 271 -9.88 12.34 1.23
N VAL A 272 -9.72 13.12 2.29
CA VAL A 272 -9.08 12.71 3.54
C VAL A 272 -10.15 12.48 4.60
N MET A 273 -10.13 11.31 5.22
CA MET A 273 -10.99 10.94 6.35
C MET A 273 -10.15 10.86 7.61
N GLU A 274 -10.34 11.78 8.54
CA GLU A 274 -9.64 11.79 9.82
C GLU A 274 -10.28 10.79 10.78
N PHE A 275 -9.45 9.91 11.33
CA PHE A 275 -9.87 8.96 12.37
C PHE A 275 -9.42 9.46 13.72
N PRO A 276 -10.33 9.70 14.67
CA PRO A 276 -10.00 10.11 16.04
C PRO A 276 -9.45 8.95 16.87
N ILE A 277 -8.65 8.08 16.25
CA ILE A 277 -8.19 6.82 16.80
C ILE A 277 -6.72 6.58 16.48
N SER A 278 -6.08 5.75 17.32
CA SER A 278 -4.79 5.14 17.05
C SER A 278 -4.95 3.86 16.25
N HIS A 279 -3.88 3.45 15.57
CA HIS A 279 -3.75 2.17 14.88
C HIS A 279 -4.10 0.95 15.75
N ASP A 280 -3.74 1.02 17.04
CA ASP A 280 -3.96 -0.03 18.03
C ASP A 280 -5.29 0.12 18.80
N SER A 281 -5.97 1.24 18.65
CA SER A 281 -7.23 1.38 19.35
C SER A 281 -8.20 0.37 18.77
N GLY A 282 -8.52 -0.61 19.60
CA GLY A 282 -9.62 -1.52 19.35
C GLY A 282 -10.82 -0.74 18.85
N PRO A 283 -11.88 -1.33 18.47
CA PRO A 283 -12.70 -0.87 17.38
C PRO A 283 -13.36 0.49 17.64
N ALA A 284 -12.64 1.56 17.42
CA ALA A 284 -13.32 2.71 16.85
C ALA A 284 -13.78 2.28 15.44
N MET A 285 -14.44 1.12 15.42
CA MET A 285 -14.92 0.40 14.25
C MET A 285 -15.65 1.34 13.30
N ARG A 286 -16.39 2.30 13.87
CA ARG A 286 -17.22 3.22 13.07
C ARG A 286 -16.43 4.05 12.06
N ALA A 287 -15.22 4.48 12.39
CA ALA A 287 -14.41 5.27 11.46
C ALA A 287 -13.88 4.40 10.30
N TRP A 288 -13.50 3.16 10.60
CA TRP A 288 -13.10 2.19 9.59
C TRP A 288 -14.27 1.75 8.71
N ASP A 289 -15.46 1.52 9.32
CA ASP A 289 -16.67 1.19 8.57
C ASP A 289 -17.04 2.33 7.59
N LEU A 290 -17.01 3.58 8.05
CA LEU A 290 -17.28 4.74 7.19
C LEU A 290 -16.25 4.89 6.05
N PHE A 291 -14.99 4.61 6.33
CA PHE A 291 -13.95 4.60 5.30
C PHE A 291 -14.24 3.52 4.25
N GLU A 292 -14.58 2.31 4.71
CA GLU A 292 -14.89 1.19 3.82
C GLU A 292 -16.16 1.46 3.01
N GLU A 293 -17.23 1.91 3.65
CA GLU A 293 -18.47 2.32 2.98
C GLU A 293 -18.21 3.38 1.91
N ARG A 294 -17.33 4.37 2.20
CA ARG A 294 -17.05 5.48 1.29
C ARG A 294 -16.31 5.01 0.04
N TRP A 295 -15.21 4.32 0.15
CA TRP A 295 -14.46 3.90 -1.03
C TRP A 295 -15.21 2.83 -1.84
N LEU A 296 -15.98 1.93 -1.19
CA LEU A 296 -16.85 0.97 -1.87
C LEU A 296 -17.94 1.67 -2.69
N ALA A 297 -18.54 2.72 -2.15
CA ALA A 297 -19.54 3.51 -2.89
C ALA A 297 -18.92 4.14 -4.14
N LEU A 298 -17.72 4.75 -4.03
CA LEU A 298 -17.00 5.34 -5.17
C LEU A 298 -16.58 4.28 -6.20
N ALA A 299 -16.11 3.13 -5.75
CA ALA A 299 -15.74 2.02 -6.64
C ALA A 299 -16.93 1.56 -7.49
N ARG A 300 -18.12 1.50 -6.92
CA ARG A 300 -19.36 1.05 -7.59
C ARG A 300 -19.99 2.13 -8.46
N ALA A 301 -20.22 3.33 -7.91
CA ALA A 301 -20.91 4.40 -8.59
C ALA A 301 -20.03 5.24 -9.52
N GLY A 302 -18.72 5.21 -9.31
CA GLY A 302 -17.76 6.12 -9.93
C GLY A 302 -17.45 7.32 -9.04
N VAL A 303 -16.34 7.96 -9.36
CA VAL A 303 -15.87 9.15 -8.67
C VAL A 303 -16.57 10.36 -9.28
N PRO A 304 -17.30 11.17 -8.51
CA PRO A 304 -17.99 12.36 -9.04
C PRO A 304 -16.99 13.43 -9.50
N ALA A 305 -17.42 14.29 -10.43
CA ALA A 305 -16.54 15.31 -11.03
C ALA A 305 -16.01 16.33 -10.01
N ASP A 306 -16.73 16.56 -8.92
CA ASP A 306 -16.39 17.47 -7.83
C ASP A 306 -15.58 16.78 -6.71
N PHE A 307 -15.23 15.51 -6.86
CA PHE A 307 -14.45 14.76 -5.89
C PHE A 307 -13.10 15.42 -5.62
N GLY A 308 -12.77 15.60 -4.35
CA GLY A 308 -11.49 16.13 -3.92
C GLY A 308 -11.35 17.66 -3.99
N HIS A 309 -12.35 18.38 -4.44
CA HIS A 309 -12.36 19.86 -4.42
C HIS A 309 -12.53 20.43 -3.01
N GLN A 310 -12.89 19.62 -2.03
CA GLN A 310 -13.04 20.00 -0.62
C GLN A 310 -11.72 20.08 0.18
N ARG A 311 -10.55 20.07 -0.47
CA ARG A 311 -9.23 20.22 0.18
C ARG A 311 -9.10 21.43 1.10
N ASN A 312 -9.94 22.47 0.94
CA ASN A 312 -9.72 23.77 1.55
C ASN A 312 -10.51 24.04 2.83
N ALA A 313 -11.42 23.19 3.27
CA ALA A 313 -12.23 23.47 4.45
C ALA A 313 -11.61 22.95 5.78
N ALA A 314 -10.81 21.90 5.74
CA ALA A 314 -10.21 21.32 6.95
C ALA A 314 -8.82 21.92 7.27
N ALA A 315 -8.06 22.35 6.28
CA ALA A 315 -6.73 22.94 6.47
C ALA A 315 -6.77 24.39 7.03
N SER A 316 -7.94 25.05 7.05
CA SER A 316 -8.08 26.43 7.53
C SER A 316 -8.57 26.55 8.98
N ARG A 317 -8.80 25.45 9.68
CA ARG A 317 -9.06 25.50 11.13
C ARG A 317 -7.75 25.67 11.88
N THR A 318 -7.22 26.90 11.84
CA THR A 318 -6.26 27.38 12.83
C THR A 318 -6.83 27.12 14.22
N HIS A 319 -6.11 26.33 15.02
CA HIS A 319 -6.41 26.21 16.43
C HIS A 319 -6.45 27.61 17.08
N PRO A 320 -7.49 27.94 17.85
CA PRO A 320 -7.42 29.11 18.73
C PRO A 320 -6.30 28.89 19.72
N ARG A 321 -5.59 29.97 20.02
CA ARG A 321 -4.44 30.10 20.93
C ARG A 321 -4.76 29.60 22.34
#